data_f3fd680360349326a32ce35f5b0106db
#
_entry.id   f3fd680360349326a32ce35f5b0106db
#
_cell.length_a   1.000
_cell.length_b   1.000
_cell.length_c   1.000
_cell.angle_alpha   90.00
_cell.angle_beta   90.00
_cell.angle_gamma   90.00
#
_symmetry.space_group_name_H-M   'P 1'
#
loop_
_entity.id
_entity.type
_entity.pdbx_description
1 polymer ?
#
loop_
_entity_poly.entity_id
_entity_poly.type
_entity_poly.pdbx_seq_one_letter_code
_entity_poly.pdbx_strand_id
1 'polypeptide(L)'
;VDQILLLPEGTRYQLLAPVVRGKKGTHTKLISGLAAEGFARVRIDGEVRELGDNIELDKNHSHNIEVVVDRLVAREGIQERLTDSLRTVLKRGDGLALVEVVPKKGEELPDGVERERLYSEKFACPVHGAVMEELSPRLFSFNSPYGACEACHGIGHLRKFTVDRVIPDPTQPVYSAVAPWAEKDNSYYFSLLYSVGEAFGFEIKTPWNQLTDEQQDVLLHGSRDPILIQADSRYRKGKGGYNRPFEGILPILERQLRDASGEAQRQKLEKFLELVPCEGCAGQRLRPEALAVKVGPFCIPELTAVSVGQTLERIERLMGVGSHEGAKPLLNERQIQIGDLVLREIRLRLKFLLDVGLDYLSLDRPAMTLSG
;
A
#
# COMPACT_ATOMS: atom_id res chain seq x y z
N VAL A 1 -24.95 -10.44 9.67
CA VAL A 1 -26.37 -10.52 10.01
C VAL A 1 -26.85 -9.18 10.58
N ASP A 2 -26.32 -8.73 11.71
CA ASP A 2 -26.79 -7.56 12.48
C ASP A 2 -26.92 -6.28 11.63
N GLN A 3 -25.94 -6.04 10.76
CA GLN A 3 -25.98 -4.85 9.87
C GLN A 3 -27.08 -4.92 8.81
N ILE A 4 -27.46 -6.14 8.35
CA ILE A 4 -28.56 -6.31 7.38
C ILE A 4 -29.91 -6.19 8.07
N LEU A 5 -30.00 -6.59 9.34
CA LEU A 5 -31.20 -6.42 10.16
C LEU A 5 -31.52 -4.97 10.47
N LEU A 6 -30.56 -4.03 10.30
CA LEU A 6 -30.81 -2.58 10.42
C LEU A 6 -31.53 -1.96 9.22
N LEU A 7 -31.75 -2.72 8.14
CA LEU A 7 -32.52 -2.23 7.00
C LEU A 7 -33.97 -1.89 7.43
N PRO A 8 -34.54 -0.79 6.94
CA PRO A 8 -35.92 -0.40 7.25
C PRO A 8 -36.90 -1.52 6.95
N GLU A 9 -37.92 -1.68 7.78
CA GLU A 9 -38.95 -2.69 7.60
C GLU A 9 -39.64 -2.53 6.24
N GLY A 10 -39.92 -3.66 5.57
CA GLY A 10 -40.48 -3.68 4.22
C GLY A 10 -39.44 -3.57 3.09
N THR A 11 -38.16 -3.26 3.39
CA THR A 11 -37.11 -3.19 2.39
C THR A 11 -36.90 -4.55 1.73
N ARG A 12 -36.97 -4.60 0.39
CA ARG A 12 -36.68 -5.80 -0.40
C ARG A 12 -35.21 -5.84 -0.74
N TYR A 13 -34.59 -6.97 -0.53
CA TYR A 13 -33.19 -7.18 -0.87
C TYR A 13 -32.93 -8.59 -1.34
N GLN A 14 -31.87 -8.77 -2.10
CA GLN A 14 -31.39 -10.07 -2.52
C GLN A 14 -29.98 -10.33 -2.04
N LEU A 15 -29.70 -11.59 -1.75
CA LEU A 15 -28.42 -12.10 -1.32
C LEU A 15 -27.72 -12.76 -2.49
N LEU A 16 -26.57 -12.26 -2.88
CA LEU A 16 -25.81 -12.72 -4.02
C LEU A 16 -24.43 -13.24 -3.59
N ALA A 17 -24.02 -14.36 -4.18
CA ALA A 17 -22.69 -14.92 -4.00
C ALA A 17 -21.82 -14.56 -5.21
N PRO A 18 -20.77 -13.71 -5.08
CA PRO A 18 -19.85 -13.42 -6.16
C PRO A 18 -19.01 -14.65 -6.50
N VAL A 19 -19.21 -15.26 -7.67
CA VAL A 19 -18.46 -16.46 -8.12
C VAL A 19 -17.41 -16.14 -9.18
N VAL A 20 -17.58 -15.04 -9.92
CA VAL A 20 -16.59 -14.51 -10.87
C VAL A 20 -16.49 -13.01 -10.68
N ARG A 21 -15.27 -12.48 -10.57
CA ARG A 21 -15.01 -11.04 -10.45
C ARG A 21 -13.95 -10.62 -11.46
N GLY A 22 -14.36 -9.83 -12.45
CA GLY A 22 -13.49 -9.22 -13.44
C GLY A 22 -12.65 -10.21 -14.28
N LYS A 23 -13.12 -11.44 -14.48
CA LYS A 23 -12.38 -12.46 -15.24
C LYS A 23 -12.94 -12.61 -16.65
N LYS A 24 -12.04 -12.70 -17.63
CA LYS A 24 -12.40 -12.99 -19.03
C LYS A 24 -12.78 -14.46 -19.21
N GLY A 25 -13.72 -14.72 -20.11
CA GLY A 25 -14.11 -16.08 -20.45
C GLY A 25 -15.62 -16.23 -20.68
N THR A 26 -16.03 -17.31 -21.31
CA THR A 26 -17.45 -17.63 -21.54
C THR A 26 -18.17 -18.18 -20.30
N HIS A 27 -17.42 -18.63 -19.29
CA HIS A 27 -17.89 -19.18 -18.03
C HIS A 27 -19.02 -20.24 -18.14
N THR A 28 -19.19 -20.86 -19.33
CA THR A 28 -20.29 -21.78 -19.64
C THR A 28 -20.37 -22.96 -18.67
N LYS A 29 -19.23 -23.58 -18.32
CA LYS A 29 -19.18 -24.70 -17.36
C LYS A 29 -19.65 -24.30 -15.96
N LEU A 30 -19.30 -23.07 -15.53
CA LEU A 30 -19.74 -22.54 -14.25
C LEU A 30 -21.25 -22.31 -14.25
N ILE A 31 -21.76 -21.63 -15.28
CA ILE A 31 -23.20 -21.32 -15.42
C ILE A 31 -24.03 -22.59 -15.45
N SER A 32 -23.62 -23.60 -16.26
CA SER A 32 -24.32 -24.89 -16.31
C SER A 32 -24.23 -25.67 -14.98
N GLY A 33 -23.09 -25.55 -14.27
CA GLY A 33 -22.94 -26.14 -12.94
C GLY A 33 -23.91 -25.54 -11.92
N LEU A 34 -24.05 -24.22 -11.92
CA LEU A 34 -24.97 -23.49 -11.02
C LEU A 34 -26.44 -23.90 -11.29
N ALA A 35 -26.83 -24.07 -12.55
CA ALA A 35 -28.16 -24.56 -12.92
C ALA A 35 -28.40 -26.02 -12.41
N ALA A 36 -27.39 -26.89 -12.55
CA ALA A 36 -27.47 -28.28 -12.06
C ALA A 36 -27.55 -28.36 -10.53
N GLU A 37 -27.02 -27.39 -9.80
CA GLU A 37 -27.12 -27.30 -8.35
C GLU A 37 -28.46 -26.73 -7.85
N GLY A 38 -29.35 -26.33 -8.75
CA GLY A 38 -30.71 -25.89 -8.43
C GLY A 38 -30.86 -24.38 -8.20
N PHE A 39 -29.85 -23.56 -8.52
CA PHE A 39 -30.02 -22.11 -8.53
C PHE A 39 -30.90 -21.72 -9.74
N ALA A 40 -31.81 -20.75 -9.51
CA ALA A 40 -32.74 -20.31 -10.54
C ALA A 40 -32.20 -19.10 -11.31
N ARG A 41 -31.41 -18.24 -10.67
CA ARG A 41 -31.00 -16.94 -11.22
C ARG A 41 -29.55 -16.62 -10.94
N VAL A 42 -28.98 -15.89 -11.88
CA VAL A 42 -27.63 -15.33 -11.81
C VAL A 42 -27.69 -13.87 -12.22
N ARG A 43 -26.86 -13.04 -11.61
CA ARG A 43 -26.65 -11.66 -12.05
C ARG A 43 -25.32 -11.63 -12.80
N ILE A 44 -25.32 -11.14 -14.03
CA ILE A 44 -24.14 -11.03 -14.90
C ILE A 44 -23.99 -9.57 -15.30
N ASP A 45 -22.87 -8.98 -14.97
CA ASP A 45 -22.54 -7.59 -15.28
C ASP A 45 -23.64 -6.59 -14.86
N GLY A 46 -24.30 -6.89 -13.70
CA GLY A 46 -25.39 -6.09 -13.13
C GLY A 46 -26.79 -6.47 -13.59
N GLU A 47 -26.94 -7.34 -14.60
CA GLU A 47 -28.23 -7.80 -15.09
C GLU A 47 -28.61 -9.17 -14.54
N VAL A 48 -29.82 -9.31 -13.97
CA VAL A 48 -30.34 -10.59 -13.47
C VAL A 48 -30.92 -11.37 -14.63
N ARG A 49 -30.43 -12.63 -14.82
CA ARG A 49 -30.86 -13.58 -15.85
C ARG A 49 -31.30 -14.91 -15.23
N GLU A 50 -32.18 -15.64 -15.90
CA GLU A 50 -32.56 -16.98 -15.47
C GLU A 50 -31.55 -18.00 -15.97
N LEU A 51 -31.14 -18.96 -15.12
CA LEU A 51 -30.16 -19.98 -15.47
C LEU A 51 -30.73 -21.04 -16.47
N GLY A 52 -32.04 -21.00 -16.74
CA GLY A 52 -32.69 -21.83 -17.79
C GLY A 52 -32.52 -21.24 -19.20
N ASP A 53 -32.12 -20.00 -19.33
CA ASP A 53 -31.92 -19.32 -20.61
C ASP A 53 -30.56 -19.67 -21.23
N ASN A 54 -30.46 -19.54 -22.57
CA ASN A 54 -29.17 -19.68 -23.24
C ASN A 54 -28.32 -18.44 -22.99
N ILE A 55 -27.37 -18.53 -22.02
CA ILE A 55 -26.48 -17.43 -21.63
C ILE A 55 -25.17 -17.59 -22.38
N GLU A 56 -24.94 -16.72 -23.35
CA GLU A 56 -23.69 -16.62 -24.09
C GLU A 56 -22.90 -15.35 -23.63
N LEU A 57 -21.65 -15.55 -23.23
CA LEU A 57 -20.75 -14.48 -22.77
C LEU A 57 -19.56 -14.36 -23.71
N ASP A 58 -19.13 -13.12 -23.97
CA ASP A 58 -17.95 -12.86 -24.80
C ASP A 58 -16.66 -13.22 -24.03
N LYS A 59 -15.89 -14.15 -24.62
CA LYS A 59 -14.62 -14.62 -24.04
C LYS A 59 -13.56 -13.53 -23.85
N ASN A 60 -13.65 -12.43 -24.57
CA ASN A 60 -12.67 -11.35 -24.57
C ASN A 60 -13.01 -10.25 -23.56
N HIS A 61 -14.24 -10.19 -23.07
CA HIS A 61 -14.66 -9.26 -22.03
C HIS A 61 -14.49 -9.83 -20.63
N SER A 62 -14.26 -8.92 -19.67
CA SER A 62 -14.23 -9.27 -18.25
C SER A 62 -15.65 -9.27 -17.71
N HIS A 63 -16.06 -10.35 -17.07
CA HIS A 63 -17.40 -10.51 -16.52
C HIS A 63 -17.37 -10.56 -14.99
N ASN A 64 -18.44 -10.05 -14.39
CA ASN A 64 -18.81 -10.29 -13.00
C ASN A 64 -20.04 -11.19 -12.98
N ILE A 65 -19.94 -12.28 -12.22
CA ILE A 65 -21.06 -13.24 -12.12
C ILE A 65 -21.36 -13.48 -10.64
N GLU A 66 -22.58 -13.17 -10.23
CA GLU A 66 -23.07 -13.38 -8.88
C GLU A 66 -24.33 -14.30 -8.92
N VAL A 67 -24.33 -15.31 -8.05
CA VAL A 67 -25.50 -16.22 -7.91
C VAL A 67 -26.51 -15.60 -6.96
N VAL A 68 -27.76 -15.48 -7.37
CA VAL A 68 -28.86 -15.06 -6.51
C VAL A 68 -29.25 -16.23 -5.63
N VAL A 69 -28.90 -16.21 -4.37
CA VAL A 69 -29.14 -17.28 -3.40
C VAL A 69 -30.55 -17.15 -2.79
N ASP A 70 -30.91 -15.94 -2.35
CA ASP A 70 -32.22 -15.71 -1.75
C ASP A 70 -32.71 -14.28 -2.00
N ARG A 71 -34.05 -14.09 -1.93
CA ARG A 71 -34.70 -12.80 -1.99
C ARG A 71 -35.56 -12.63 -0.76
N LEU A 72 -35.27 -11.63 0.02
CA LEU A 72 -35.86 -11.43 1.32
C LEU A 72 -36.49 -10.03 1.44
N VAL A 73 -37.36 -9.92 2.43
CA VAL A 73 -37.95 -8.63 2.84
C VAL A 73 -37.58 -8.41 4.30
N ALA A 74 -37.07 -7.24 4.62
CA ALA A 74 -36.73 -6.87 5.99
C ALA A 74 -38.01 -6.88 6.83
N ARG A 75 -38.08 -7.74 7.85
CA ARG A 75 -39.20 -7.87 8.78
C ARG A 75 -38.74 -8.53 10.06
N GLU A 76 -39.51 -8.37 11.10
CA GLU A 76 -39.27 -9.06 12.37
C GLU A 76 -39.29 -10.60 12.16
N GLY A 77 -38.39 -11.31 12.85
CA GLY A 77 -38.28 -12.76 12.76
C GLY A 77 -37.56 -13.35 11.55
N ILE A 78 -36.99 -12.52 10.65
CA ILE A 78 -36.27 -12.99 9.46
C ILE A 78 -34.87 -13.56 9.76
N GLN A 79 -34.36 -13.40 10.98
CA GLN A 79 -32.97 -13.65 11.36
C GLN A 79 -32.46 -15.06 11.05
N GLU A 80 -33.25 -16.10 11.36
CA GLU A 80 -32.84 -17.49 11.08
C GLU A 80 -32.65 -17.73 9.58
N ARG A 81 -33.67 -17.39 8.77
CA ARG A 81 -33.59 -17.52 7.33
C ARG A 81 -32.45 -16.69 6.72
N LEU A 82 -32.27 -15.46 7.17
CA LEU A 82 -31.15 -14.61 6.75
C LEU A 82 -29.80 -15.27 7.05
N THR A 83 -29.66 -15.87 8.25
CA THR A 83 -28.42 -16.53 8.67
C THR A 83 -28.10 -17.74 7.79
N ASP A 84 -29.09 -18.59 7.49
CA ASP A 84 -28.92 -19.78 6.66
C ASP A 84 -28.62 -19.43 5.20
N SER A 85 -29.32 -18.42 4.68
CA SER A 85 -29.05 -17.92 3.32
C SER A 85 -27.66 -17.30 3.23
N LEU A 86 -27.20 -16.52 4.22
CA LEU A 86 -25.87 -15.94 4.27
C LEU A 86 -24.77 -17.01 4.36
N ARG A 87 -24.98 -18.11 5.12
CA ARG A 87 -24.02 -19.23 5.14
C ARG A 87 -23.84 -19.83 3.75
N THR A 88 -24.95 -19.98 3.00
CA THR A 88 -24.90 -20.48 1.63
C THR A 88 -24.16 -19.50 0.70
N VAL A 89 -24.46 -18.19 0.81
CA VAL A 89 -23.79 -17.14 0.04
C VAL A 89 -22.29 -17.13 0.32
N LEU A 90 -21.87 -17.09 1.57
CA LEU A 90 -20.46 -17.04 1.98
C LEU A 90 -19.71 -18.29 1.51
N LYS A 91 -20.32 -19.47 1.63
CA LYS A 91 -19.72 -20.71 1.12
C LYS A 91 -19.50 -20.69 -0.39
N ARG A 92 -20.42 -20.11 -1.17
CA ARG A 92 -20.33 -20.01 -2.63
C ARG A 92 -19.47 -18.87 -3.11
N GLY A 93 -19.51 -17.74 -2.44
CA GLY A 93 -18.76 -16.53 -2.74
C GLY A 93 -17.33 -16.51 -2.16
N ASP A 94 -16.82 -17.67 -1.71
CA ASP A 94 -15.49 -17.78 -1.09
C ASP A 94 -15.28 -16.77 0.06
N GLY A 95 -16.30 -16.69 0.95
CA GLY A 95 -16.31 -15.76 2.08
C GLY A 95 -16.81 -14.35 1.75
N LEU A 96 -17.35 -14.14 0.55
CA LEU A 96 -17.96 -12.87 0.12
C LEU A 96 -19.48 -13.01 0.01
N ALA A 97 -20.20 -11.98 0.44
CA ALA A 97 -21.64 -11.87 0.32
C ALA A 97 -22.01 -10.46 -0.16
N LEU A 98 -22.71 -10.37 -1.27
CA LEU A 98 -23.24 -9.11 -1.80
C LEU A 98 -24.73 -9.02 -1.44
N VAL A 99 -25.11 -7.91 -0.83
CA VAL A 99 -26.51 -7.60 -0.53
C VAL A 99 -26.94 -6.46 -1.43
N GLU A 100 -27.95 -6.69 -2.25
CA GLU A 100 -28.51 -5.68 -3.14
C GLU A 100 -29.94 -5.37 -2.73
N VAL A 101 -30.24 -4.09 -2.49
CA VAL A 101 -31.59 -3.59 -2.24
C VAL A 101 -32.31 -3.43 -3.58
N VAL A 102 -33.48 -4.08 -3.71
CA VAL A 102 -34.28 -4.12 -4.93
C VAL A 102 -35.61 -3.40 -4.68
N PRO A 103 -35.67 -2.07 -4.90
CA PRO A 103 -36.93 -1.33 -4.75
C PRO A 103 -37.95 -1.78 -5.77
N LYS A 104 -39.24 -1.55 -5.50
CA LYS A 104 -40.29 -1.76 -6.50
C LYS A 104 -40.13 -0.77 -7.65
N LYS A 105 -40.68 -1.12 -8.80
CA LYS A 105 -40.64 -0.25 -9.98
C LYS A 105 -41.28 1.10 -9.66
N GLY A 106 -40.46 2.18 -9.66
CA GLY A 106 -40.87 3.54 -9.34
C GLY A 106 -40.72 3.94 -7.87
N GLU A 107 -40.21 3.08 -6.99
CA GLU A 107 -39.81 3.43 -5.62
C GLU A 107 -38.33 3.84 -5.60
N GLU A 108 -38.02 4.89 -4.84
CA GLU A 108 -36.64 5.29 -4.55
C GLU A 108 -36.08 4.44 -3.40
N LEU A 109 -34.76 4.43 -3.29
CA LEU A 109 -34.09 3.77 -2.16
C LEU A 109 -34.44 4.52 -0.86
N PRO A 110 -34.60 3.79 0.26
CA PRO A 110 -34.77 4.45 1.55
C PRO A 110 -33.58 5.36 1.89
N ASP A 111 -33.82 6.48 2.56
CA ASP A 111 -32.77 7.44 2.94
C ASP A 111 -31.65 6.75 3.73
N GLY A 112 -30.41 6.99 3.32
CA GLY A 112 -29.22 6.43 3.96
C GLY A 112 -28.95 4.95 3.67
N VAL A 113 -29.71 4.31 2.76
CA VAL A 113 -29.50 2.92 2.36
C VAL A 113 -28.78 2.87 1.02
N GLU A 114 -27.60 2.26 1.01
CA GLU A 114 -26.85 1.98 -0.22
C GLU A 114 -27.54 0.88 -1.04
N ARG A 115 -27.56 1.03 -2.37
CA ARG A 115 -28.18 0.04 -3.26
C ARG A 115 -27.50 -1.33 -3.15
N GLU A 116 -26.16 -1.34 -3.07
CA GLU A 116 -25.36 -2.56 -3.00
C GLU A 116 -24.36 -2.44 -1.86
N ARG A 117 -24.20 -3.51 -1.09
CA ARG A 117 -23.19 -3.60 -0.06
C ARG A 117 -22.54 -4.97 -0.05
N LEU A 118 -21.21 -4.97 -0.21
CA LEU A 118 -20.41 -6.17 -0.14
C LEU A 118 -19.96 -6.43 1.30
N TYR A 119 -20.19 -7.64 1.77
CA TYR A 119 -19.71 -8.14 3.06
C TYR A 119 -18.67 -9.22 2.83
N SER A 120 -17.70 -9.32 3.71
CA SER A 120 -16.68 -10.35 3.69
C SER A 120 -16.56 -11.04 5.05
N GLU A 121 -16.48 -12.35 5.03
CA GLU A 121 -16.09 -13.15 6.19
C GLU A 121 -14.56 -13.17 6.35
N LYS A 122 -13.85 -13.06 5.25
CA LYS A 122 -12.41 -12.82 5.18
C LYS A 122 -12.17 -11.32 5.21
N PHE A 123 -11.05 -10.87 5.77
CA PHE A 123 -10.67 -9.46 5.80
C PHE A 123 -10.37 -8.95 4.37
N ALA A 124 -11.41 -8.68 3.61
CA ALA A 124 -11.30 -8.17 2.24
C ALA A 124 -11.83 -6.75 2.16
N CYS A 125 -11.09 -5.87 1.47
CA CYS A 125 -11.59 -4.55 1.13
C CYS A 125 -12.63 -4.68 0.00
N PRO A 126 -13.90 -4.29 0.21
CA PRO A 126 -14.94 -4.44 -0.81
C PRO A 126 -14.66 -3.57 -2.05
N VAL A 127 -13.98 -2.43 -1.88
CA VAL A 127 -13.70 -1.48 -2.96
C VAL A 127 -12.49 -1.90 -3.80
N HIS A 128 -11.40 -2.32 -3.15
CA HIS A 128 -10.13 -2.58 -3.81
C HIS A 128 -9.87 -4.06 -4.09
N GLY A 129 -10.76 -4.97 -3.64
CA GLY A 129 -10.59 -6.41 -3.84
C GLY A 129 -9.37 -7.01 -3.12
N ALA A 130 -8.67 -6.21 -2.32
CA ALA A 130 -7.54 -6.67 -1.53
C ALA A 130 -8.06 -7.62 -0.44
N VAL A 131 -7.72 -8.89 -0.57
CA VAL A 131 -7.98 -9.90 0.47
C VAL A 131 -6.80 -9.79 1.43
N MET A 132 -7.06 -9.38 2.68
CA MET A 132 -6.07 -9.60 3.73
C MET A 132 -5.95 -11.11 3.95
N GLU A 133 -4.74 -11.62 3.81
CA GLU A 133 -4.43 -12.97 4.26
C GLU A 133 -4.80 -13.09 5.74
N GLU A 134 -4.98 -14.32 6.20
CA GLU A 134 -5.31 -14.62 7.60
C GLU A 134 -4.42 -13.82 8.55
N LEU A 135 -5.01 -13.13 9.53
CA LEU A 135 -4.27 -12.38 10.54
C LEU A 135 -3.39 -13.34 11.36
N SER A 136 -2.17 -13.51 10.91
CA SER A 136 -1.17 -14.31 11.60
C SER A 136 -0.10 -13.42 12.23
N PRO A 137 0.60 -13.85 13.29
CA PRO A 137 1.69 -13.09 13.88
C PRO A 137 2.78 -12.69 12.88
N ARG A 138 2.95 -13.45 11.79
CA ARG A 138 3.91 -13.17 10.71
C ARG A 138 3.62 -11.89 9.96
N LEU A 139 2.34 -11.49 9.85
CA LEU A 139 1.91 -10.25 9.21
C LEU A 139 2.47 -9.01 9.95
N PHE A 140 2.68 -9.11 11.25
CA PHE A 140 3.14 -8.00 12.09
C PHE A 140 4.64 -8.00 12.33
N SER A 141 5.38 -8.87 11.65
CA SER A 141 6.84 -8.96 11.77
C SER A 141 7.52 -8.32 10.55
N PHE A 142 8.30 -7.29 10.80
CA PHE A 142 9.14 -6.67 9.75
C PHE A 142 10.33 -7.56 9.31
N ASN A 143 10.62 -8.64 10.03
CA ASN A 143 11.59 -9.68 9.63
C ASN A 143 10.96 -10.79 8.81
N SER A 144 9.65 -10.80 8.65
CA SER A 144 8.93 -11.79 7.86
C SER A 144 8.58 -11.22 6.49
N PRO A 145 8.82 -11.94 5.38
CA PRO A 145 8.40 -11.50 4.04
C PRO A 145 6.89 -11.24 3.93
N TYR A 146 6.09 -11.85 4.81
CA TYR A 146 4.63 -11.67 4.85
C TYR A 146 4.21 -10.32 5.41
N GLY A 147 4.97 -9.76 6.35
CA GLY A 147 4.63 -8.51 7.02
C GLY A 147 5.52 -7.34 6.63
N ALA A 148 6.72 -7.60 6.15
CA ALA A 148 7.68 -6.58 5.77
C ALA A 148 7.20 -5.75 4.58
N CYS A 149 7.44 -4.45 4.60
CA CYS A 149 7.23 -3.58 3.45
C CYS A 149 8.03 -4.08 2.25
N GLU A 150 7.41 -4.24 1.10
CA GLU A 150 8.04 -4.76 -0.12
C GLU A 150 9.16 -3.86 -0.64
N ALA A 151 9.02 -2.53 -0.51
CA ALA A 151 9.98 -1.57 -1.02
C ALA A 151 11.30 -1.55 -0.23
N CYS A 152 11.24 -1.70 1.11
CA CYS A 152 12.42 -1.65 1.97
C CYS A 152 12.73 -2.98 2.69
N HIS A 153 11.98 -4.04 2.40
CA HIS A 153 12.13 -5.35 3.02
C HIS A 153 12.20 -5.31 4.56
N GLY A 154 11.38 -4.45 5.16
CA GLY A 154 11.31 -4.29 6.62
C GLY A 154 12.40 -3.43 7.25
N ILE A 155 13.27 -2.80 6.47
CA ILE A 155 14.34 -1.92 6.98
C ILE A 155 13.77 -0.58 7.45
N GLY A 156 12.73 -0.05 6.78
CA GLY A 156 12.11 1.25 7.06
C GLY A 156 12.79 2.43 6.36
N HIS A 157 14.00 2.28 5.92
CA HIS A 157 14.79 3.31 5.24
C HIS A 157 15.40 2.75 3.96
N LEU A 158 15.65 3.63 3.02
CA LEU A 158 16.33 3.33 1.76
C LEU A 158 17.57 4.23 1.65
N ARG A 159 18.63 3.71 1.04
CA ARG A 159 19.79 4.53 0.68
C ARG A 159 19.56 5.09 -0.71
N LYS A 160 19.34 6.39 -0.83
CA LYS A 160 19.07 7.08 -2.08
C LYS A 160 20.03 8.24 -2.28
N PHE A 161 20.26 8.60 -3.54
CA PHE A 161 20.88 9.88 -3.87
C PHE A 161 19.85 10.98 -3.61
N THR A 162 20.20 11.94 -2.74
CA THR A 162 19.38 13.14 -2.48
C THR A 162 19.98 14.34 -3.16
N VAL A 163 19.16 15.34 -3.45
CA VAL A 163 19.64 16.59 -4.08
C VAL A 163 20.75 17.23 -3.24
N ASP A 164 20.58 17.29 -1.92
CA ASP A 164 21.55 17.89 -1.01
C ASP A 164 22.92 17.17 -1.01
N ARG A 165 22.93 15.86 -1.22
CA ARG A 165 24.16 15.07 -1.31
C ARG A 165 24.82 15.15 -2.68
N VAL A 166 24.01 15.25 -3.74
CA VAL A 166 24.50 15.32 -5.12
C VAL A 166 24.93 16.74 -5.49
N ILE A 167 24.22 17.77 -4.97
CA ILE A 167 24.48 19.19 -5.17
C ILE A 167 24.71 19.86 -3.81
N PRO A 168 25.85 19.61 -3.16
CA PRO A 168 26.10 20.10 -1.79
C PRO A 168 26.29 21.63 -1.71
N ASP A 169 26.68 22.25 -2.81
CA ASP A 169 26.83 23.70 -2.93
C ASP A 169 26.07 24.21 -4.17
N PRO A 170 24.83 24.68 -3.99
CA PRO A 170 24.02 25.17 -5.11
C PRO A 170 24.49 26.52 -5.68
N THR A 171 25.48 27.18 -5.10
CA THR A 171 26.09 28.39 -5.66
C THR A 171 27.08 28.08 -6.77
N GLN A 172 27.52 26.83 -6.90
CA GLN A 172 28.42 26.38 -7.95
C GLN A 172 27.72 26.34 -9.32
N PRO A 173 28.50 26.61 -10.42
CA PRO A 173 28.00 26.41 -11.76
C PRO A 173 27.54 24.95 -12.02
N VAL A 174 26.51 24.74 -12.85
CA VAL A 174 25.94 23.42 -13.16
C VAL A 174 27.01 22.38 -13.49
N TYR A 175 28.03 22.72 -14.29
CA TYR A 175 29.09 21.79 -14.70
C TYR A 175 29.96 21.28 -13.54
N SER A 176 30.02 21.98 -12.40
CA SER A 176 30.79 21.62 -11.21
C SER A 176 29.94 21.34 -9.98
N ALA A 177 28.64 21.68 -10.01
CA ALA A 177 27.72 21.50 -8.88
C ALA A 177 27.45 20.02 -8.57
N VAL A 178 27.51 19.14 -9.59
CA VAL A 178 27.25 17.69 -9.45
C VAL A 178 28.48 17.01 -8.83
N ALA A 179 28.53 16.95 -7.50
CA ALA A 179 29.67 16.45 -6.75
C ALA A 179 30.18 15.05 -7.18
N PRO A 180 29.34 14.03 -7.46
CA PRO A 180 29.80 12.73 -7.96
C PRO A 180 30.56 12.78 -9.29
N TRP A 181 30.38 13.84 -10.07
CA TRP A 181 31.02 14.04 -11.38
C TRP A 181 32.19 15.01 -11.35
N ALA A 182 32.29 15.85 -10.31
CA ALA A 182 33.30 16.90 -10.18
C ALA A 182 34.74 16.36 -10.01
N GLU A 183 34.93 15.18 -9.43
CA GLU A 183 36.22 14.55 -9.20
C GLU A 183 36.89 13.98 -10.45
N LYS A 184 36.19 13.97 -11.59
CA LYS A 184 36.69 13.37 -12.83
C LYS A 184 36.83 14.45 -13.88
N ASP A 185 37.95 14.48 -14.59
CA ASP A 185 38.12 15.22 -15.85
C ASP A 185 37.19 14.62 -16.91
N ASN A 186 35.89 14.83 -16.72
CA ASN A 186 34.84 14.03 -17.34
C ASN A 186 34.17 14.83 -18.47
N SER A 187 34.88 14.92 -19.59
CA SER A 187 34.39 15.55 -20.81
C SER A 187 33.02 15.02 -21.26
N TYR A 188 32.69 13.78 -20.90
CA TYR A 188 31.39 13.19 -21.23
C TYR A 188 30.24 13.88 -20.48
N TYR A 189 30.33 14.02 -19.15
CA TYR A 189 29.26 14.67 -18.38
C TYR A 189 29.17 16.17 -18.67
N PHE A 190 30.31 16.80 -18.94
CA PHE A 190 30.32 18.19 -19.39
C PHE A 190 29.55 18.35 -20.71
N SER A 191 29.83 17.52 -21.72
CA SER A 191 29.12 17.54 -22.99
C SER A 191 27.64 17.19 -22.84
N LEU A 192 27.31 16.28 -21.93
CA LEU A 192 25.93 15.91 -21.62
C LEU A 192 25.16 17.10 -21.02
N LEU A 193 25.70 17.74 -19.97
CA LEU A 193 25.12 18.91 -19.33
C LEU A 193 25.00 20.10 -20.29
N TYR A 194 26.01 20.28 -21.17
CA TYR A 194 25.96 21.31 -22.21
C TYR A 194 24.78 21.06 -23.17
N SER A 195 24.59 19.83 -23.62
CA SER A 195 23.48 19.48 -24.51
C SER A 195 22.12 19.69 -23.85
N VAL A 196 21.99 19.42 -22.55
CA VAL A 196 20.78 19.72 -21.79
C VAL A 196 20.55 21.22 -21.66
N GLY A 197 21.62 22.01 -21.40
CA GLY A 197 21.53 23.46 -21.35
C GLY A 197 21.05 24.08 -22.65
N GLU A 198 21.59 23.64 -23.80
CA GLU A 198 21.16 24.08 -25.14
C GLU A 198 19.66 23.74 -25.40
N ALA A 199 19.21 22.56 -24.96
CA ALA A 199 17.82 22.13 -25.16
C ALA A 199 16.81 22.84 -24.26
N PHE A 200 17.22 23.21 -23.04
CA PHE A 200 16.32 23.79 -22.02
C PHE A 200 16.62 25.25 -21.67
N GLY A 201 17.50 25.91 -22.46
CA GLY A 201 17.70 27.36 -22.44
C GLY A 201 18.46 27.88 -21.23
N PHE A 202 19.49 27.18 -20.77
CA PHE A 202 20.39 27.65 -19.72
C PHE A 202 21.86 27.40 -20.07
N GLU A 203 22.76 28.24 -19.55
CA GLU A 203 24.19 28.03 -19.68
C GLU A 203 24.71 27.13 -18.54
N ILE A 204 25.60 26.20 -18.84
CA ILE A 204 26.22 25.32 -17.83
C ILE A 204 27.07 26.07 -16.79
N LYS A 205 27.43 27.34 -17.08
CA LYS A 205 28.12 28.24 -16.16
C LYS A 205 27.18 28.92 -15.16
N THR A 206 25.88 28.86 -15.38
CA THR A 206 24.86 29.38 -14.45
C THR A 206 24.95 28.62 -13.12
N PRO A 207 24.97 29.33 -11.96
CA PRO A 207 24.86 28.68 -10.67
C PRO A 207 23.58 27.86 -10.54
N TRP A 208 23.66 26.68 -9.89
CA TRP A 208 22.53 25.78 -9.75
C TRP A 208 21.29 26.46 -9.15
N ASN A 209 21.46 27.29 -8.13
CA ASN A 209 20.37 28.02 -7.46
C ASN A 209 19.75 29.17 -8.29
N GLN A 210 20.30 29.48 -9.46
CA GLN A 210 19.74 30.46 -10.41
C GLN A 210 18.95 29.80 -11.53
N LEU A 211 18.95 28.48 -11.61
CA LEU A 211 18.10 27.74 -12.53
C LEU A 211 16.65 27.79 -12.07
N THR A 212 15.72 27.74 -13.03
CA THR A 212 14.31 27.58 -12.72
C THR A 212 14.02 26.18 -12.16
N ASP A 213 12.92 26.01 -11.43
CA ASP A 213 12.50 24.72 -10.88
C ASP A 213 12.35 23.67 -12.00
N GLU A 214 11.84 24.05 -13.18
CA GLU A 214 11.70 23.17 -14.33
C GLU A 214 13.07 22.71 -14.88
N GLN A 215 14.05 23.62 -14.93
CA GLN A 215 15.41 23.29 -15.38
C GLN A 215 16.12 22.37 -14.39
N GLN A 216 15.93 22.60 -13.09
CA GLN A 216 16.47 21.73 -12.04
C GLN A 216 15.80 20.35 -12.10
N ASP A 217 14.47 20.28 -12.28
CA ASP A 217 13.74 19.02 -12.39
C ASP A 217 14.22 18.18 -13.57
N VAL A 218 14.37 18.81 -14.73
CA VAL A 218 14.91 18.12 -15.91
C VAL A 218 16.34 17.63 -15.67
N LEU A 219 17.19 18.42 -15.04
CA LEU A 219 18.56 18.00 -14.71
C LEU A 219 18.56 16.80 -13.74
N LEU A 220 17.70 16.82 -12.72
CA LEU A 220 17.63 15.76 -11.71
C LEU A 220 16.97 14.49 -12.22
N HIS A 221 15.83 14.62 -12.90
CA HIS A 221 14.94 13.50 -13.22
C HIS A 221 14.87 13.13 -14.71
N GLY A 222 15.41 14.00 -15.59
CA GLY A 222 15.49 13.74 -17.01
C GLY A 222 14.38 14.37 -17.85
N SER A 223 14.50 14.22 -19.17
CA SER A 223 13.54 14.75 -20.15
C SER A 223 12.64 13.64 -20.68
N ARG A 224 11.37 13.98 -20.95
CA ARG A 224 10.45 13.06 -21.65
C ARG A 224 10.76 13.02 -23.15
N ASP A 225 11.07 14.19 -23.73
CA ASP A 225 11.34 14.33 -25.15
C ASP A 225 12.82 14.10 -25.45
N PRO A 226 13.14 13.53 -26.64
CA PRO A 226 14.50 13.36 -27.09
C PRO A 226 15.20 14.71 -27.29
N ILE A 227 16.41 14.81 -26.79
CA ILE A 227 17.31 15.96 -27.03
C ILE A 227 18.53 15.51 -27.83
N LEU A 228 19.14 16.43 -28.57
CA LEU A 228 20.38 16.17 -29.28
C LEU A 228 21.55 16.17 -28.28
N ILE A 229 22.06 15.00 -27.97
CA ILE A 229 23.25 14.86 -27.13
C ILE A 229 24.49 14.90 -28.05
N GLN A 230 25.32 15.91 -27.85
CA GLN A 230 26.53 16.08 -28.61
C GLN A 230 27.59 15.07 -28.18
N ALA A 231 28.19 14.34 -29.14
CA ALA A 231 29.31 13.47 -28.85
C ALA A 231 30.57 14.32 -28.59
N ASP A 232 31.33 14.00 -27.52
CA ASP A 232 32.59 14.67 -27.23
C ASP A 232 33.56 14.52 -28.41
N SER A 233 33.89 15.66 -29.05
CA SER A 233 34.77 15.73 -30.23
C SER A 233 36.20 15.24 -29.94
N ARG A 234 36.62 15.15 -28.67
CA ARG A 234 37.97 14.69 -28.30
C ARG A 234 38.20 13.19 -28.48
N TYR A 235 37.12 12.38 -28.47
CA TYR A 235 37.19 10.92 -28.58
C TYR A 235 36.61 10.30 -29.83
N ARG A 236 35.89 11.07 -30.68
CA ARG A 236 35.37 10.61 -31.94
C ARG A 236 35.65 11.63 -33.06
N LYS A 237 36.42 11.23 -34.07
CA LYS A 237 36.57 11.95 -35.31
C LYS A 237 35.24 11.95 -36.08
N GLY A 238 34.29 12.83 -35.71
CA GLY A 238 33.05 13.01 -36.45
C GLY A 238 32.11 13.94 -35.67
N LYS A 239 31.58 14.94 -36.39
CA LYS A 239 30.47 15.80 -35.92
C LYS A 239 29.21 14.92 -35.87
N GLY A 240 28.95 14.24 -34.77
CA GLY A 240 27.77 13.40 -34.67
C GLY A 240 27.20 13.48 -33.25
N GLY A 241 25.98 13.95 -33.10
CA GLY A 241 25.13 13.81 -31.94
C GLY A 241 24.12 12.68 -32.16
N TYR A 242 23.50 12.21 -31.12
CA TYR A 242 22.40 11.27 -31.18
C TYR A 242 21.20 11.80 -30.38
N ASN A 243 20.01 11.57 -30.92
CA ASN A 243 18.77 11.99 -30.26
C ASN A 243 18.30 10.90 -29.30
N ARG A 244 18.18 11.24 -28.03
CA ARG A 244 17.53 10.41 -27.01
C ARG A 244 17.02 11.28 -25.86
N PRO A 245 16.05 10.80 -25.06
CA PRO A 245 15.71 11.46 -23.81
C PRO A 245 16.93 11.51 -22.87
N PHE A 246 17.06 12.60 -22.14
CA PHE A 246 18.05 12.69 -21.07
C PHE A 246 17.52 11.94 -19.84
N GLU A 247 18.32 11.02 -19.31
CA GLU A 247 17.87 10.15 -18.19
C GLU A 247 17.72 10.91 -16.87
N GLY A 248 18.43 12.01 -16.67
CA GLY A 248 18.54 12.71 -15.40
C GLY A 248 19.78 12.29 -14.59
N ILE A 249 20.25 13.21 -13.73
CA ILE A 249 21.43 12.99 -12.88
C ILE A 249 21.18 11.83 -11.90
N LEU A 250 20.06 11.84 -11.18
CA LEU A 250 19.75 10.82 -10.16
C LEU A 250 19.62 9.43 -10.77
N PRO A 251 18.85 9.20 -11.83
CA PRO A 251 18.78 7.88 -12.48
C PRO A 251 20.12 7.40 -13.06
N ILE A 252 20.95 8.32 -13.58
CA ILE A 252 22.30 7.96 -14.05
C ILE A 252 23.16 7.46 -12.88
N LEU A 253 23.15 8.14 -11.74
CA LEU A 253 23.90 7.73 -10.55
C LEU A 253 23.41 6.40 -9.98
N GLU A 254 22.09 6.18 -9.94
CA GLU A 254 21.49 4.92 -9.52
C GLU A 254 21.92 3.76 -10.43
N ARG A 255 21.90 3.99 -11.75
CA ARG A 255 22.40 3.01 -12.71
C ARG A 255 23.87 2.74 -12.53
N GLN A 256 24.70 3.78 -12.34
CA GLN A 256 26.14 3.61 -12.10
C GLN A 256 26.43 2.82 -10.81
N LEU A 257 25.67 3.04 -9.77
CA LEU A 257 25.79 2.29 -8.51
C LEU A 257 25.42 0.82 -8.70
N ARG A 258 24.36 0.54 -9.44
CA ARG A 258 23.89 -0.81 -9.74
C ARG A 258 24.89 -1.58 -10.62
N ASP A 259 25.44 -0.90 -11.64
CA ASP A 259 26.34 -1.49 -12.62
C ASP A 259 27.83 -1.49 -12.16
N ALA A 260 28.12 -0.93 -10.98
CA ALA A 260 29.46 -0.88 -10.44
C ALA A 260 30.03 -2.27 -10.19
N SER A 261 31.01 -2.67 -10.99
CA SER A 261 31.68 -3.98 -10.90
C SER A 261 32.83 -4.03 -9.89
N GLY A 262 33.30 -2.86 -9.42
CA GLY A 262 34.43 -2.74 -8.49
C GLY A 262 34.03 -2.10 -7.17
N GLU A 263 34.53 -2.66 -6.05
CA GLU A 263 34.27 -2.14 -4.69
C GLU A 263 34.67 -0.66 -4.54
N ALA A 264 35.83 -0.26 -5.08
CA ALA A 264 36.30 1.11 -5.03
C ALA A 264 35.39 2.11 -5.75
N GLN A 265 34.77 1.70 -6.88
CA GLN A 265 33.83 2.53 -7.60
C GLN A 265 32.52 2.64 -6.83
N ARG A 266 32.06 1.55 -6.25
CA ARG A 266 30.85 1.49 -5.43
C ARG A 266 31.00 2.41 -4.21
N GLN A 267 32.07 2.28 -3.46
CA GLN A 267 32.36 3.12 -2.28
C GLN A 267 32.44 4.61 -2.60
N LYS A 268 32.92 4.99 -3.78
CA LYS A 268 32.92 6.39 -4.24
C LYS A 268 31.51 6.95 -4.40
N LEU A 269 30.59 6.16 -4.94
CA LEU A 269 29.20 6.58 -5.13
C LEU A 269 28.40 6.51 -3.82
N GLU A 270 28.68 5.53 -2.98
CA GLU A 270 28.00 5.35 -1.69
C GLU A 270 28.15 6.53 -0.72
N LYS A 271 29.22 7.33 -0.85
CA LYS A 271 29.41 8.56 -0.07
C LYS A 271 28.30 9.60 -0.29
N PHE A 272 27.65 9.57 -1.44
CA PHE A 272 26.58 10.49 -1.81
C PHE A 272 25.17 9.92 -1.55
N LEU A 273 25.10 8.72 -0.98
CA LEU A 273 23.83 8.15 -0.54
C LEU A 273 23.47 8.67 0.84
N GLU A 274 22.18 8.91 1.02
CA GLU A 274 21.58 9.27 2.29
C GLU A 274 20.53 8.24 2.69
N LEU A 275 20.37 8.03 3.99
CA LEU A 275 19.29 7.20 4.53
C LEU A 275 18.02 8.04 4.57
N VAL A 276 17.08 7.74 3.69
CA VAL A 276 15.77 8.39 3.65
C VAL A 276 14.68 7.44 4.12
N PRO A 277 13.62 7.91 4.78
CA PRO A 277 12.47 7.08 5.09
C PRO A 277 11.92 6.43 3.83
N CYS A 278 11.56 5.15 3.92
CA CYS A 278 10.98 4.43 2.80
C CYS A 278 9.61 5.01 2.43
N GLU A 279 9.42 5.44 1.21
CA GLU A 279 8.16 6.02 0.72
C GLU A 279 6.99 5.03 0.79
N GLY A 280 7.26 3.72 0.57
CA GLY A 280 6.23 2.68 0.59
C GLY A 280 5.61 2.42 1.96
N CYS A 281 6.35 2.69 3.04
CA CYS A 281 5.84 2.50 4.40
C CYS A 281 6.06 3.72 5.32
N ALA A 282 6.50 4.85 4.79
CA ALA A 282 6.82 6.05 5.56
C ALA A 282 7.71 5.78 6.80
N GLY A 283 8.67 4.86 6.67
CA GLY A 283 9.54 4.43 7.78
C GLY A 283 8.97 3.35 8.70
N GLN A 284 7.69 2.97 8.54
CA GLN A 284 6.98 2.07 9.46
C GLN A 284 7.31 0.58 9.28
N ARG A 285 8.11 0.21 8.27
CA ARG A 285 8.70 -1.13 8.06
C ARG A 285 7.73 -2.23 7.63
N LEU A 286 6.44 -2.06 7.82
CA LEU A 286 5.40 -3.06 7.56
C LEU A 286 4.60 -2.72 6.30
N ARG A 287 3.91 -3.73 5.77
CA ARG A 287 2.95 -3.57 4.66
C ARG A 287 1.72 -2.76 5.10
N PRO A 288 1.04 -2.08 4.17
CA PRO A 288 -0.16 -1.29 4.48
C PRO A 288 -1.26 -2.10 5.19
N GLU A 289 -1.42 -3.40 4.83
CA GLU A 289 -2.40 -4.30 5.44
C GLU A 289 -2.12 -4.50 6.93
N ALA A 290 -0.86 -4.68 7.32
CA ALA A 290 -0.46 -4.80 8.70
C ALA A 290 -0.64 -3.48 9.48
N LEU A 291 -0.37 -2.35 8.82
CA LEU A 291 -0.54 -1.01 9.40
C LEU A 291 -2.02 -0.64 9.61
N ALA A 292 -2.92 -1.21 8.81
CA ALA A 292 -4.35 -0.99 8.95
C ALA A 292 -4.95 -1.66 10.20
N VAL A 293 -4.28 -2.66 10.77
CA VAL A 293 -4.75 -3.35 11.97
C VAL A 293 -4.41 -2.53 13.21
N LYS A 294 -5.43 -2.22 14.01
CA LYS A 294 -5.30 -1.39 15.21
C LYS A 294 -5.80 -2.12 16.46
N VAL A 295 -5.13 -1.85 17.58
CA VAL A 295 -5.60 -2.20 18.92
C VAL A 295 -5.98 -0.90 19.63
N GLY A 296 -7.28 -0.66 19.80
CA GLY A 296 -7.78 0.68 20.11
C GLY A 296 -7.41 1.67 18.99
N PRO A 297 -6.80 2.83 19.30
CA PRO A 297 -6.35 3.77 18.29
C PRO A 297 -4.99 3.44 17.68
N PHE A 298 -4.21 2.50 18.22
CA PHE A 298 -2.81 2.28 17.89
C PHE A 298 -2.59 1.13 16.90
N CYS A 299 -1.77 1.34 15.89
CA CYS A 299 -1.14 0.27 15.11
C CYS A 299 0.19 -0.17 15.76
N ILE A 300 0.78 -1.28 15.29
CA ILE A 300 2.02 -1.82 15.88
C ILE A 300 3.18 -0.82 15.88
N PRO A 301 3.55 -0.15 14.77
CA PRO A 301 4.63 0.84 14.81
C PRO A 301 4.39 1.99 15.80
N GLU A 302 3.14 2.43 15.96
CA GLU A 302 2.83 3.46 16.96
C GLU A 302 3.09 2.99 18.38
N LEU A 303 3.01 1.69 18.66
CA LEU A 303 3.36 1.12 19.96
C LEU A 303 4.86 0.88 20.11
N THR A 304 5.57 0.50 19.06
CA THR A 304 6.95 0.02 19.12
C THR A 304 8.00 1.10 18.86
N ALA A 305 7.66 2.16 18.11
CA ALA A 305 8.60 3.24 17.74
C ALA A 305 8.83 4.28 18.86
N VAL A 306 8.02 4.24 19.89
CA VAL A 306 8.18 5.11 21.07
C VAL A 306 9.01 4.43 22.16
N SER A 307 9.46 5.19 23.15
CA SER A 307 10.22 4.63 24.25
C SER A 307 9.43 3.57 25.05
N VAL A 308 10.15 2.66 25.72
CA VAL A 308 9.53 1.62 26.58
C VAL A 308 8.58 2.23 27.61
N GLY A 309 8.95 3.38 28.19
CA GLY A 309 8.08 4.10 29.13
C GLY A 309 6.78 4.56 28.49
N GLN A 310 6.85 5.17 27.31
CA GLN A 310 5.67 5.61 26.56
C GLN A 310 4.84 4.42 26.04
N THR A 311 5.49 3.31 25.66
CA THR A 311 4.77 2.08 25.29
C THR A 311 3.96 1.55 26.46
N LEU A 312 4.56 1.50 27.66
CA LEU A 312 3.87 1.08 28.87
C LEU A 312 2.65 1.96 29.16
N GLU A 313 2.82 3.29 29.06
CA GLU A 313 1.72 4.24 29.26
C GLU A 313 0.56 3.98 28.28
N ARG A 314 0.86 3.74 27.00
CA ARG A 314 -0.14 3.41 25.97
C ARG A 314 -0.87 2.10 26.28
N ILE A 315 -0.14 1.05 26.72
CA ILE A 315 -0.74 -0.23 27.13
C ILE A 315 -1.64 -0.04 28.36
N GLU A 316 -1.18 0.69 29.37
CA GLU A 316 -1.97 0.98 30.57
C GLU A 316 -3.24 1.79 30.23
N ARG A 317 -3.15 2.73 29.28
CA ARG A 317 -4.30 3.50 28.80
C ARG A 317 -5.30 2.64 28.03
N LEU A 318 -4.84 1.66 27.25
CA LEU A 318 -5.73 0.68 26.59
C LEU A 318 -6.58 -0.06 27.61
N MET A 319 -5.99 -0.43 28.74
CA MET A 319 -6.61 -1.23 29.81
C MET A 319 -7.35 -0.38 30.86
N GLY A 320 -7.07 0.91 30.97
CA GLY A 320 -7.56 1.78 32.04
C GLY A 320 -6.97 1.44 33.42
N VAL A 321 -5.67 1.08 33.44
CA VAL A 321 -4.96 0.67 34.71
C VAL A 321 -3.68 1.49 34.91
N GLY A 322 -3.02 1.35 36.03
CA GLY A 322 -1.75 2.01 36.34
C GLY A 322 -1.91 3.51 36.48
N SER A 323 -1.13 4.30 35.72
CA SER A 323 -1.23 5.76 35.71
C SER A 323 -2.59 6.28 35.20
N HIS A 324 -3.38 5.43 34.57
CA HIS A 324 -4.73 5.72 34.06
C HIS A 324 -5.85 5.03 34.84
N GLU A 325 -5.57 4.62 36.08
CA GLU A 325 -6.59 4.00 36.97
C GLU A 325 -7.72 5.00 37.23
N GLY A 326 -8.98 4.54 36.99
CA GLY A 326 -10.16 5.41 37.08
C GLY A 326 -10.50 6.17 35.79
N ALA A 327 -9.63 6.18 34.79
CA ALA A 327 -9.96 6.68 33.46
C ALA A 327 -10.70 5.61 32.62
N LYS A 328 -11.59 6.05 31.73
CA LYS A 328 -12.28 5.13 30.82
C LYS A 328 -11.25 4.41 29.92
N PRO A 329 -11.21 3.08 29.90
CA PRO A 329 -10.35 2.33 29.00
C PRO A 329 -10.59 2.68 27.54
N LEU A 330 -9.56 2.62 26.70
CA LEU A 330 -9.70 2.78 25.25
C LEU A 330 -10.29 1.52 24.59
N LEU A 331 -10.12 0.35 25.23
CA LEU A 331 -10.75 -0.90 24.82
C LEU A 331 -12.09 -1.08 25.51
N ASN A 332 -13.08 -1.66 24.82
CA ASN A 332 -14.33 -2.03 25.44
C ASN A 332 -14.19 -3.32 26.30
N GLU A 333 -15.18 -3.63 27.13
CA GLU A 333 -15.16 -4.77 28.06
C GLU A 333 -14.85 -6.10 27.36
N ARG A 334 -15.47 -6.37 26.20
CA ARG A 334 -15.22 -7.59 25.42
C ARG A 334 -13.78 -7.65 24.88
N GLN A 335 -13.24 -6.54 24.41
CA GLN A 335 -11.86 -6.46 23.91
C GLN A 335 -10.86 -6.65 25.06
N ILE A 336 -11.15 -6.09 26.24
CA ILE A 336 -10.35 -6.31 27.44
C ILE A 336 -10.37 -7.79 27.83
N GLN A 337 -11.54 -8.44 27.89
CA GLN A 337 -11.64 -9.87 28.21
C GLN A 337 -10.83 -10.74 27.26
N ILE A 338 -10.84 -10.45 25.96
CA ILE A 338 -10.07 -11.18 24.95
C ILE A 338 -8.56 -10.95 25.12
N GLY A 339 -8.15 -9.72 25.39
CA GLY A 339 -6.74 -9.32 25.42
C GLY A 339 -6.08 -9.33 26.78
N ASP A 340 -6.81 -9.54 27.89
CA ASP A 340 -6.35 -9.31 29.27
C ASP A 340 -5.04 -10.03 29.58
N LEU A 341 -4.97 -11.32 29.32
CA LEU A 341 -3.77 -12.13 29.58
C LEU A 341 -2.53 -11.59 28.85
N VAL A 342 -2.69 -11.28 27.56
CA VAL A 342 -1.60 -10.80 26.70
C VAL A 342 -1.17 -9.38 27.13
N LEU A 343 -2.12 -8.49 27.38
CA LEU A 343 -1.84 -7.12 27.79
C LEU A 343 -1.16 -7.05 29.17
N ARG A 344 -1.57 -7.88 30.11
CA ARG A 344 -0.89 -8.01 31.42
C ARG A 344 0.54 -8.49 31.28
N GLU A 345 0.78 -9.50 30.43
CA GLU A 345 2.13 -10.02 30.19
C GLU A 345 3.02 -8.98 29.53
N ILE A 346 2.52 -8.26 28.51
CA ILE A 346 3.24 -7.15 27.88
C ILE A 346 3.57 -6.07 28.93
N ARG A 347 2.61 -5.67 29.74
CA ARG A 347 2.79 -4.68 30.82
C ARG A 347 3.89 -5.10 31.78
N LEU A 348 3.90 -6.36 32.19
CA LEU A 348 4.88 -6.90 33.15
C LEU A 348 6.29 -6.85 32.57
N ARG A 349 6.45 -7.24 31.32
CA ARG A 349 7.74 -7.19 30.61
C ARG A 349 8.24 -5.76 30.38
N LEU A 350 7.35 -4.84 30.04
CA LEU A 350 7.71 -3.43 29.88
C LEU A 350 8.14 -2.81 31.21
N LYS A 351 7.46 -3.13 32.32
CA LYS A 351 7.88 -2.70 33.66
C LYS A 351 9.26 -3.24 34.03
N PHE A 352 9.52 -4.51 33.74
CA PHE A 352 10.87 -5.07 33.95
C PHE A 352 11.95 -4.30 33.20
N LEU A 353 11.69 -3.91 31.92
CA LEU A 353 12.64 -3.10 31.15
C LEU A 353 12.88 -1.71 31.79
N LEU A 354 11.84 -1.10 32.36
CA LEU A 354 11.96 0.16 33.11
C LEU A 354 12.80 -0.02 34.37
N ASP A 355 12.55 -1.09 35.13
CA ASP A 355 13.23 -1.37 36.40
C ASP A 355 14.74 -1.58 36.21
N VAL A 356 15.15 -2.08 35.03
CA VAL A 356 16.58 -2.21 34.67
C VAL A 356 17.16 -0.97 33.96
N GLY A 357 16.39 0.14 33.90
CA GLY A 357 16.86 1.43 33.37
C GLY A 357 16.89 1.52 31.84
N LEU A 358 16.10 0.73 31.13
CA LEU A 358 16.00 0.72 29.64
C LEU A 358 14.78 1.52 29.14
N ASP A 359 14.33 2.50 29.89
CA ASP A 359 13.15 3.33 29.59
C ASP A 359 13.25 4.13 28.29
N TYR A 360 14.47 4.53 27.93
CA TYR A 360 14.77 5.34 26.74
C TYR A 360 14.81 4.56 25.42
N LEU A 361 14.89 3.23 25.47
CA LEU A 361 14.92 2.39 24.26
C LEU A 361 13.54 2.30 23.62
N SER A 362 13.51 2.11 22.29
CA SER A 362 12.30 1.73 21.56
C SER A 362 12.35 0.26 21.15
N LEU A 363 11.18 -0.39 21.07
CA LEU A 363 11.08 -1.82 20.73
C LEU A 363 11.38 -2.11 19.26
N ASP A 364 11.32 -1.11 18.39
CA ASP A 364 11.62 -1.21 16.97
C ASP A 364 13.10 -0.99 16.65
N ARG A 365 13.91 -0.66 17.66
CA ARG A 365 15.34 -0.37 17.47
C ARG A 365 16.08 -1.58 16.88
N PRO A 366 16.81 -1.40 15.75
CA PRO A 366 17.59 -2.48 15.18
C PRO A 366 18.68 -2.97 16.13
N ALA A 367 18.82 -4.28 16.29
CA ALA A 367 19.81 -4.89 17.19
C ALA A 367 21.26 -4.42 16.91
N MET A 368 21.59 -4.13 15.64
CA MET A 368 22.91 -3.61 15.24
C MET A 368 23.24 -2.20 15.80
N THR A 369 22.25 -1.47 16.28
CA THR A 369 22.43 -0.15 16.90
C THR A 369 22.55 -0.21 18.41
N LEU A 370 22.38 -1.38 19.01
CA LEU A 370 22.64 -1.62 20.42
C LEU A 370 24.16 -1.77 20.57
N SER A 371 24.78 -0.86 21.30
CA SER A 371 26.17 -1.03 21.70
C SER A 371 26.24 -2.24 22.63
N GLY A 372 27.04 -3.24 22.23
CA GLY A 372 27.42 -4.32 23.13
C GLY A 372 28.29 -3.82 24.25
#